data_dc04504fce528a9f4e7f70a880f7fc06
#
_entry.id   dc04504fce528a9f4e7f70a880f7fc06
#
_cell.length_a   1.000
_cell.length_b   1.000
_cell.length_c   1.000
_cell.angle_alpha   90.00
_cell.angle_beta   90.00
_cell.angle_gamma   90.00
#
_symmetry.space_group_name_H-M   'P 1'
#
loop_
_entity.id
_entity.type
_entity.pdbx_description
1 polymer ?
#
loop_
_entity_poly.entity_id
_entity_poly.type
_entity_poly.pdbx_seq_one_letter_code
_entity_poly.pdbx_strand_id
1 'polypeptide(L)'
;TLRTVLEQAIQERAPQAYQDLTASKMLEPTLERLMGAHEQSLEDAMGQATDELSRQNSPNFQPDPWKRAQEFATRERIAQETALMQAIEEIDSFQTTTDTTAEN
;
A
#
# COMPACT_ATOMS: atom_id res chain seq x y z
N THR A 1 12.93 5.24 -0.26
CA THR A 1 12.33 4.14 0.50
C THR A 1 10.84 4.36 0.72
N LEU A 2 10.12 3.31 1.05
CA LEU A 2 8.69 3.40 1.33
C LEU A 2 8.42 4.36 2.49
N ARG A 3 9.23 4.29 3.53
CA ARG A 3 9.10 5.19 4.68
C ARG A 3 9.15 6.65 4.24
N THR A 4 10.12 7.00 3.42
CA THR A 4 10.29 8.37 2.93
C THR A 4 9.07 8.81 2.11
N VAL A 5 8.56 7.93 1.26
CA VAL A 5 7.38 8.20 0.44
C VAL A 5 6.15 8.45 1.31
N LEU A 6 5.94 7.60 2.32
CA LEU A 6 4.80 7.75 3.22
C LEU A 6 4.91 9.01 4.09
N GLU A 7 6.11 9.29 4.60
CA GLU A 7 6.33 10.50 5.39
C GLU A 7 6.03 11.75 4.56
N GLN A 8 6.54 11.78 3.34
CA GLN A 8 6.29 12.90 2.44
C GLN A 8 4.81 13.01 2.10
N ALA A 9 4.13 11.90 1.90
CA ALA A 9 2.70 11.91 1.61
C ALA A 9 1.90 12.50 2.77
N ILE A 10 2.27 12.18 4.02
CA ILE A 10 1.60 12.76 5.19
C ILE A 10 1.84 14.28 5.21
N GLN A 11 3.05 14.72 4.94
CA GLN A 11 3.38 16.16 4.91
C GLN A 11 2.55 16.90 3.87
N GLU A 12 2.39 16.31 2.69
CA GLU A 12 1.70 16.98 1.58
C GLU A 12 0.19 16.89 1.68
N ARG A 13 -0.34 15.73 2.10
CA ARG A 13 -1.78 15.47 2.08
C ARG A 13 -2.47 15.75 3.41
N ALA A 14 -1.76 15.63 4.51
CA ALA A 14 -2.31 15.83 5.85
C ALA A 14 -1.29 16.60 6.71
N PRO A 15 -0.98 17.85 6.34
CA PRO A 15 0.07 18.61 7.04
C PRO A 15 -0.24 18.82 8.51
N GLN A 16 -1.50 19.02 8.88
CA GLN A 16 -1.86 19.19 10.28
C GLN A 16 -1.63 17.89 11.05
N ALA A 17 -2.03 16.75 10.47
CA ALA A 17 -1.76 15.45 11.10
C ALA A 17 -0.26 15.20 11.24
N TYR A 18 0.54 15.59 10.25
CA TYR A 18 1.98 15.46 10.32
C TYR A 18 2.55 16.24 11.51
N GLN A 19 2.12 17.47 11.69
CA GLN A 19 2.55 18.30 12.80
C GLN A 19 2.13 17.70 14.14
N ASP A 20 0.90 17.22 14.24
CA ASP A 20 0.38 16.63 15.47
C ASP A 20 1.13 15.35 15.83
N LEU A 21 1.40 14.50 14.85
CA LEU A 21 2.15 13.25 15.06
C LEU A 21 3.59 13.53 15.47
N THR A 22 4.21 14.54 14.86
CA THR A 22 5.56 14.93 15.20
C THR A 22 5.61 15.46 16.64
N ALA A 23 4.66 16.33 16.99
CA ALA A 23 4.61 16.94 18.33
C ALA A 23 4.35 15.90 19.42
N SER A 24 3.51 14.90 19.14
CA SER A 24 3.17 13.84 20.09
C SER A 24 4.16 12.69 20.08
N LYS A 25 5.16 12.71 19.20
CA LYS A 25 6.17 11.65 19.01
C LYS A 25 5.52 10.33 18.53
N MET A 26 4.38 10.43 17.84
CA MET A 26 3.67 9.29 17.30
C MET A 26 3.94 9.07 15.81
N LEU A 27 4.79 9.90 15.20
CA LEU A 27 5.09 9.79 13.78
C LEU A 27 5.72 8.45 13.43
N GLU A 28 6.76 8.04 14.18
CA GLU A 28 7.44 6.78 13.93
C GLU A 28 6.52 5.56 14.05
N PRO A 29 5.76 5.40 15.15
CA PRO A 29 4.80 4.28 15.23
C PRO A 29 3.77 4.30 14.11
N THR A 30 3.31 5.48 13.70
CA THR A 30 2.34 5.62 12.61
C THR A 30 2.94 5.17 11.30
N LEU A 31 4.18 5.57 11.00
CA LEU A 31 4.88 5.13 9.80
C LEU A 31 5.09 3.62 9.78
N GLU A 32 5.47 3.05 10.93
CA GLU A 32 5.65 1.60 11.05
C GLU A 32 4.34 0.87 10.79
N ARG A 33 3.22 1.38 11.30
CA ARG A 33 1.91 0.79 11.07
C ARG A 33 1.53 0.84 9.60
N LEU A 34 1.75 1.99 8.95
CA LEU A 34 1.44 2.16 7.52
C LEU A 34 2.30 1.24 6.65
N MET A 35 3.60 1.13 6.99
CA MET A 35 4.49 0.24 6.26
C MET A 35 4.08 -1.23 6.42
N GLY A 36 3.70 -1.62 7.64
CA GLY A 36 3.22 -2.97 7.91
C GLY A 36 1.95 -3.29 7.14
N ALA A 37 1.00 -2.36 7.10
CA ALA A 37 -0.24 -2.53 6.35
C ALA A 37 0.03 -2.63 4.85
N HIS A 38 0.95 -1.83 4.34
CA HIS A 38 1.36 -1.88 2.93
C HIS A 38 1.97 -3.24 2.60
N GLU A 39 2.87 -3.72 3.44
CA GLU A 39 3.51 -5.02 3.25
C GLU A 39 2.49 -6.15 3.27
N GLN A 40 1.53 -6.11 4.21
CA GLN A 40 0.48 -7.11 4.30
C GLN A 40 -0.42 -7.09 3.06
N SER A 41 -0.82 -5.91 2.59
CA SER A 41 -1.60 -5.78 1.35
C SER A 41 -0.85 -6.37 0.16
N LEU A 42 0.45 -6.10 0.09
CA LEU A 42 1.27 -6.59 -1.01
C LEU A 42 1.37 -8.13 -0.97
N GLU A 43 1.60 -8.70 0.21
CA GLU A 43 1.68 -10.15 0.38
C GLU A 43 0.36 -10.81 0.00
N ASP A 44 -0.76 -10.25 0.44
CA ASP A 44 -2.09 -10.79 0.13
C ASP A 44 -2.35 -10.76 -1.38
N ALA A 45 -2.04 -9.64 -2.03
CA ALA A 45 -2.23 -9.49 -3.47
C ALA A 45 -1.34 -10.45 -4.26
N MET A 46 -0.08 -10.60 -3.84
CA MET A 46 0.86 -11.51 -4.51
C MET A 46 0.47 -12.96 -4.29
N GLY A 47 -0.04 -13.30 -3.12
CA GLY A 47 -0.56 -14.64 -2.85
C GLY A 47 -1.72 -14.98 -3.76
N GLN A 48 -2.66 -14.06 -3.94
CA GLN A 48 -3.79 -14.24 -4.84
C GLN A 48 -3.32 -14.40 -6.29
N ALA A 49 -2.36 -13.58 -6.73
CA ALA A 49 -1.83 -13.67 -8.08
C ALA A 49 -1.15 -15.01 -8.32
N THR A 50 -0.40 -15.51 -7.35
CA THR A 50 0.28 -16.81 -7.44
C THR A 50 -0.74 -17.94 -7.54
N ASP A 51 -1.79 -17.91 -6.71
CA ASP A 51 -2.86 -18.91 -6.73
C ASP A 51 -3.57 -18.93 -8.09
N GLU A 52 -3.87 -17.75 -8.63
CA GLU A 52 -4.53 -17.66 -9.92
C GLU A 52 -3.67 -18.21 -11.04
N LEU A 53 -2.37 -17.89 -11.05
CA LEU A 53 -1.46 -18.42 -12.04
C LEU A 53 -1.31 -19.94 -11.93
N SER A 54 -1.32 -20.47 -10.72
CA SER A 54 -1.29 -21.92 -10.47
C SER A 54 -2.52 -22.62 -11.03
N ARG A 55 -3.69 -21.99 -10.90
CA ARG A 55 -4.95 -22.54 -11.46
C ARG A 55 -4.92 -22.58 -12.98
N GLN A 56 -4.28 -21.59 -13.61
CA GLN A 56 -4.15 -21.55 -15.06
C GLN A 56 -3.16 -22.56 -15.60
N ASN A 57 -2.36 -23.16 -14.74
CA ASN A 57 -1.33 -24.12 -15.12
C ASN A 57 -1.92 -25.54 -15.19
N SER A 58 -2.93 -25.75 -16.05
CA SER A 58 -3.55 -27.05 -16.24
C SER A 58 -2.71 -27.90 -17.21
N PRO A 59 -2.88 -29.25 -17.19
CA PRO A 59 -2.09 -30.13 -18.07
C PRO A 59 -2.25 -29.83 -19.56
N ASN A 60 -3.40 -29.28 -19.95
CA ASN A 60 -3.66 -28.95 -21.36
C ASN A 60 -3.25 -27.54 -21.73
N PHE A 61 -2.77 -26.79 -20.78
CA PHE A 61 -2.36 -25.41 -20.99
C PHE A 61 -0.83 -25.34 -20.99
N GLN A 62 -0.24 -24.94 -22.09
CA GLN A 62 1.22 -24.79 -22.19
C GLN A 62 1.52 -23.31 -22.30
N PRO A 63 1.63 -22.61 -21.16
CA PRO A 63 1.92 -21.21 -21.20
C PRO A 63 3.33 -20.94 -21.68
N ASP A 64 3.48 -19.94 -22.53
CA ASP A 64 4.78 -19.41 -22.88
C ASP A 64 5.43 -18.89 -21.60
N PRO A 65 6.63 -19.40 -21.20
CA PRO A 65 7.29 -18.92 -19.98
C PRO A 65 7.49 -17.41 -19.96
N TRP A 66 7.74 -16.82 -21.13
CA TRP A 66 7.91 -15.38 -21.27
C TRP A 66 6.64 -14.63 -20.93
N LYS A 67 5.50 -15.07 -21.44
CA LYS A 67 4.20 -14.47 -21.16
C LYS A 67 3.84 -14.60 -19.68
N ARG A 68 4.16 -15.75 -19.07
CA ARG A 68 3.93 -15.98 -17.66
C ARG A 68 4.72 -14.99 -16.80
N ALA A 69 5.99 -14.79 -17.15
CA ALA A 69 6.84 -13.85 -16.43
C ALA A 69 6.30 -12.42 -16.57
N GLN A 70 5.84 -12.05 -17.77
CA GLN A 70 5.26 -10.73 -18.00
C GLN A 70 3.96 -10.54 -17.21
N GLU A 71 3.10 -11.55 -17.18
CA GLU A 71 1.85 -11.49 -16.40
C GLU A 71 2.14 -11.33 -14.92
N PHE A 72 3.09 -12.10 -14.40
CA PHE A 72 3.45 -12.02 -13.00
C PHE A 72 3.99 -10.63 -12.66
N ALA A 73 4.88 -10.10 -13.50
CA ALA A 73 5.43 -8.76 -13.30
C ALA A 73 4.35 -7.68 -13.35
N THR A 74 3.37 -7.82 -14.24
CA THR A 74 2.24 -6.89 -14.33
C THR A 74 1.40 -6.93 -13.07
N ARG A 75 1.10 -8.12 -12.56
CA ARG A 75 0.31 -8.29 -11.34
C ARG A 75 1.06 -7.76 -10.12
N GLU A 76 2.38 -7.97 -10.08
CA GLU A 76 3.21 -7.42 -9.02
C GLU A 76 3.15 -5.90 -9.01
N ARG A 77 3.27 -5.27 -10.18
CA ARG A 77 3.17 -3.81 -10.29
C ARG A 77 1.82 -3.31 -9.82
N ILE A 78 0.74 -3.96 -10.26
CA ILE A 78 -0.62 -3.58 -9.86
C ILE A 78 -0.79 -3.74 -8.34
N ALA A 79 -0.26 -4.81 -7.77
CA ALA A 79 -0.32 -5.03 -6.32
C ALA A 79 0.39 -3.93 -5.56
N GLN A 80 1.57 -3.51 -6.04
CA GLN A 80 2.34 -2.43 -5.42
C GLN A 80 1.59 -1.10 -5.50
N GLU A 81 1.02 -0.79 -6.66
CA GLU A 81 0.24 0.43 -6.86
C GLU A 81 -1.01 0.44 -5.96
N THR A 82 -1.70 -0.69 -5.88
CA THR A 82 -2.90 -0.82 -5.04
C THR A 82 -2.55 -0.65 -3.56
N ALA A 83 -1.48 -1.29 -3.11
CA ALA A 83 -1.05 -1.20 -1.71
C ALA A 83 -0.66 0.24 -1.36
N LEU A 84 0.05 0.92 -2.25
CA LEU A 84 0.42 2.33 -2.04
C LEU A 84 -0.82 3.22 -2.03
N MET A 85 -1.75 2.98 -2.94
CA MET A 85 -3.00 3.75 -3.00
C MET A 85 -3.80 3.61 -1.71
N GLN A 86 -3.88 2.40 -1.14
CA GLN A 86 -4.56 2.17 0.12
C GLN A 86 -3.89 2.93 1.27
N ALA A 87 -2.56 2.96 1.29
CA ALA A 87 -1.82 3.71 2.30
C ALA A 87 -2.11 5.20 2.17
N ILE A 88 -2.16 5.73 0.96
CA ILE A 88 -2.45 7.14 0.71
C ILE A 88 -3.89 7.48 1.12
N GLU A 89 -4.84 6.59 0.85
CA GLU A 89 -6.23 6.77 1.29
C GLU A 89 -6.33 6.85 2.81
N GLU A 90 -5.55 6.03 3.52
CA GLU A 90 -5.51 6.08 4.97
C GLU A 90 -4.93 7.41 5.45
N ILE A 91 -3.88 7.91 4.79
CA ILE A 91 -3.30 9.22 5.10
C ILE A 91 -4.34 10.33 4.89
N ASP A 92 -5.10 10.27 3.80
CA ASP A 92 -6.16 11.23 3.54
C ASP A 92 -7.22 11.21 4.65
N SER A 93 -7.50 10.04 5.23
CA SER A 93 -8.45 9.93 6.33
C SER A 93 -7.94 10.60 7.61
N PHE A 94 -6.64 10.73 7.80
CA PHE A 94 -6.07 11.46 8.93
C PHE A 94 -6.53 12.92 8.90
N GLN A 95 -6.51 13.54 7.73
CA GLN A 95 -6.95 14.92 7.59
C GLN A 95 -8.44 15.07 7.84
N THR A 96 -9.25 14.16 7.33
CA THR A 96 -10.69 14.16 7.57
C THR A 96 -11.00 14.04 9.06
N THR A 97 -10.30 13.17 9.76
CA THR A 97 -10.45 12.98 11.20
C THR A 97 -10.08 14.26 11.96
N THR A 98 -8.98 14.90 11.55
CA THR A 98 -8.52 16.15 12.15
C THR A 98 -9.54 17.27 11.94
N ASP A 99 -10.10 17.37 10.72
CA ASP A 99 -11.12 18.37 10.41
C ASP A 99 -12.36 18.16 11.25
N THR A 100 -12.82 16.93 11.42
CA THR A 100 -13.96 16.59 12.25
C THR A 100 -13.71 17.00 13.70
N THR A 101 -12.53 16.75 14.20
CA THR A 101 -12.13 17.13 15.55
C THR A 101 -12.11 18.65 15.70
N ALA A 102 -11.64 19.37 14.68
CA ALA A 102 -11.58 20.82 14.71
C ALA A 102 -12.96 21.48 14.71
N GLU A 103 -13.94 20.84 14.11
CA GLU A 103 -15.31 21.36 14.07
C GLU A 103 -16.03 21.23 15.40
N ASN A 104 -15.59 20.35 16.24
CA ASN A 104 -16.18 20.14 17.56
C ASN A 104 -15.53 21.04 18.60
#